data_70e1ee8159b43403227aa9e5c157cda9
#
_entry.id   70e1ee8159b43403227aa9e5c157cda9
#
_cell.length_a   1.000
_cell.length_b   1.000
_cell.length_c   1.000
_cell.angle_alpha   90.00
_cell.angle_beta   90.00
_cell.angle_gamma   90.00
#
_symmetry.space_group_name_H-M   'P 1'
#
loop_
_entity.id
_entity.type
_entity.pdbx_description
1 polymer ?
#
loop_
_entity_poly.entity_id
_entity_poly.type
_entity_poly.pdbx_seq_one_letter_code
_entity_poly.pdbx_strand_id
1 'polypeptide(L)'
;MKRQEIFAAFSLIGAIGAGLIGVGAPTPALAQDPAYMSCDDLWSARNEIYARNGYCFNTDRARSVFGDGCFPPYGRLSGWDKSRVNQLQMWERRKGC
;
A
#
# COMPACT_ATOMS: atom_id res chain seq x y z
N MET A 1 -23.71 17.56 38.80
CA MET A 1 -23.67 17.53 38.43
C MET A 1 -23.45 17.45 37.71
N LYS A 2 -23.48 17.37 37.32
CA LYS A 2 -23.31 17.31 36.55
C LYS A 2 -22.65 16.92 35.83
N ARG A 3 -22.54 16.84 35.78
CA ARG A 3 -21.94 16.50 35.04
C ARG A 3 -21.66 15.81 34.46
N GLN A 4 -21.73 15.53 34.31
CA GLN A 4 -21.57 14.82 33.70
C GLN A 4 -21.76 14.55 32.86
N GLU A 5 -22.05 14.66 32.88
CA GLU A 5 -22.41 14.38 32.03
C GLU A 5 -21.96 14.37 31.10
N ILE A 6 -21.62 14.57 31.21
CA ILE A 6 -21.28 14.66 30.23
C ILE A 6 -20.62 13.90 29.71
N PHE A 7 -20.59 13.59 29.71
CA PHE A 7 -20.16 12.89 29.07
C PHE A 7 -20.38 12.17 28.38
N ALA A 8 -20.53 12.17 28.57
CA ALA A 8 -20.99 11.39 28.10
C ALA A 8 -21.19 11.44 26.80
N ALA A 9 -21.21 11.90 26.69
CA ALA A 9 -21.49 12.07 25.55
C ALA A 9 -20.54 11.68 24.65
N PHE A 10 -20.15 11.63 24.95
CA PHE A 10 -19.50 11.42 24.15
C PHE A 10 -19.22 10.44 23.78
N SER A 11 -19.21 10.22 24.12
CA SER A 11 -19.01 9.33 23.73
C SER A 11 -19.59 8.84 22.71
N LEU A 12 -19.97 8.78 22.59
CA LEU A 12 -20.59 8.44 21.67
C LEU A 12 -20.09 8.62 20.61
N ILE A 13 -19.65 8.96 20.74
CA ILE A 13 -19.25 9.28 19.87
C ILE A 13 -18.46 8.57 19.35
N GLY A 14 -18.07 8.48 19.75
CA GLY A 14 -17.22 7.93 19.19
C GLY A 14 -17.59 6.95 18.43
N ALA A 15 -17.98 6.54 18.89
CA ALA A 15 -18.24 5.61 18.28
C ALA A 15 -18.82 5.78 17.18
N ILE A 16 -19.03 6.16 17.48
CA ILE A 16 -19.53 6.35 16.68
C ILE A 16 -18.99 6.33 15.67
N GLY A 17 -18.69 6.85 15.78
CA GLY A 17 -18.18 7.02 14.64
C GLY A 17 -17.46 5.97 14.05
N ALA A 18 -16.90 5.33 14.77
CA ALA A 18 -16.07 4.34 14.30
C ALA A 18 -16.75 3.42 13.37
N GLY A 19 -17.79 2.96 13.77
CA GLY A 19 -18.39 1.95 13.01
C GLY A 19 -18.73 2.36 11.66
N LEU A 20 -19.24 3.51 11.52
CA LEU A 20 -19.66 3.85 10.26
C LEU A 20 -18.62 4.03 9.30
N ILE A 21 -17.50 4.38 9.78
CA ILE A 21 -16.48 4.60 8.92
C ILE A 21 -16.10 3.47 8.11
N GLY A 22 -16.22 2.31 8.61
CA GLY A 22 -15.75 1.16 7.93
C GLY A 22 -16.59 0.77 6.75
N VAL A 23 -17.78 1.32 6.65
CA VAL A 23 -18.64 0.90 5.58
C VAL A 23 -18.09 1.34 4.25
N GLY A 24 -17.90 0.43 3.34
CA GLY A 24 -17.45 0.72 2.02
C GLY A 24 -15.99 1.02 1.86
N ALA A 25 -15.27 1.19 2.94
CA ALA A 25 -13.84 1.47 2.84
C ALA A 25 -13.06 0.19 3.04
N PRO A 26 -12.05 -0.09 2.20
CA PRO A 26 -11.23 -1.27 2.41
C PRO A 26 -10.38 -1.10 3.64
N THR A 27 -10.14 -2.20 4.35
CA THR A 27 -9.20 -2.19 5.46
C THR A 27 -7.79 -2.11 4.87
N PRO A 28 -6.80 -1.72 5.67
CA PRO A 28 -5.43 -1.71 5.18
C PRO A 28 -4.99 -3.06 4.63
N ALA A 29 -5.43 -4.14 5.22
CA ALA A 29 -5.08 -5.46 4.73
C ALA A 29 -5.64 -5.70 3.33
N LEU A 30 -6.89 -5.34 3.10
CA LEU A 30 -7.48 -5.48 1.78
C LEU A 30 -6.85 -4.53 0.77
N ALA A 31 -6.51 -3.32 1.20
CA ALA A 31 -5.88 -2.37 0.31
C ALA A 31 -4.52 -2.86 -0.17
N GLN A 32 -3.84 -3.68 0.65
CA GLN A 32 -2.54 -4.23 0.28
C GLN A 32 -2.61 -5.57 -0.42
N ASP A 33 -3.81 -6.13 -0.56
CA ASP A 33 -3.99 -7.38 -1.26
C ASP A 33 -3.98 -7.11 -2.75
N PRO A 34 -3.05 -7.72 -3.50
CA PRO A 34 -2.94 -7.45 -4.94
C PRO A 34 -4.23 -7.68 -5.71
N ALA A 35 -5.09 -8.55 -5.21
CA ALA A 35 -6.36 -8.83 -5.88
C ALA A 35 -7.25 -7.59 -5.97
N TYR A 36 -7.07 -6.66 -5.03
CA TYR A 36 -7.87 -5.44 -4.99
C TYR A 36 -7.14 -4.20 -5.49
N MET A 37 -5.92 -4.36 -5.98
CA MET A 37 -5.13 -3.23 -6.47
C MET A 37 -5.40 -2.94 -7.94
N SER A 38 -5.35 -1.67 -8.30
CA SER A 38 -5.40 -1.28 -9.71
C SER A 38 -4.07 -1.62 -10.39
N CYS A 39 -4.04 -1.53 -11.72
CA CYS A 39 -2.79 -1.74 -12.45
C CYS A 39 -1.72 -0.75 -12.01
N ASP A 40 -2.08 0.52 -11.78
CA ASP A 40 -1.12 1.51 -11.31
C ASP A 40 -0.62 1.18 -9.92
N ASP A 41 -1.50 0.72 -9.05
CA ASP A 41 -1.10 0.34 -7.70
C ASP A 41 -0.16 -0.85 -7.71
N LEU A 42 -0.44 -1.83 -8.56
CA LEU A 42 0.43 -3.00 -8.69
C LEU A 42 1.80 -2.60 -9.20
N TRP A 43 1.83 -1.72 -10.20
CA TRP A 43 3.09 -1.21 -10.73
C TRP A 43 3.89 -0.48 -9.64
N SER A 44 3.21 0.40 -8.90
CA SER A 44 3.87 1.18 -7.85
C SER A 44 4.38 0.28 -6.74
N ALA A 45 3.58 -0.66 -6.28
CA ALA A 45 3.97 -1.55 -5.20
C ALA A 45 5.18 -2.40 -5.60
N ARG A 46 5.19 -2.90 -6.83
CA ARG A 46 6.29 -3.71 -7.31
C ARG A 46 7.57 -2.89 -7.42
N ASN A 47 7.47 -1.72 -8.02
CA ASN A 47 8.66 -0.89 -8.21
C ASN A 47 9.16 -0.27 -6.91
N GLU A 48 8.29 -0.08 -5.93
CA GLU A 48 8.72 0.40 -4.63
C GLU A 48 9.66 -0.60 -3.97
N ILE A 49 9.41 -1.89 -4.15
CA ILE A 49 10.29 -2.93 -3.62
C ILE A 49 11.67 -2.83 -4.25
N TYR A 50 11.71 -2.62 -5.56
CA TYR A 50 12.99 -2.44 -6.25
C TYR A 50 13.67 -1.15 -5.81
N ALA A 51 12.90 -0.08 -5.62
CA ALA A 51 13.46 1.21 -5.20
C ALA A 51 14.15 1.11 -3.84
N ARG A 52 13.52 0.43 -2.89
CA ARG A 52 14.11 0.25 -1.57
C ARG A 52 15.43 -0.51 -1.64
N ASN A 53 15.57 -1.33 -2.66
CA ASN A 53 16.75 -2.16 -2.82
C ASN A 53 17.77 -1.58 -3.81
N GLY A 54 17.62 -0.30 -4.16
CA GLY A 54 18.62 0.40 -4.94
C GLY A 54 18.68 0.05 -6.41
N TYR A 55 17.58 -0.41 -6.98
CA TYR A 55 17.52 -0.75 -8.40
C TYR A 55 17.85 0.48 -9.24
N CYS A 56 18.60 0.27 -10.32
CA CYS A 56 18.97 1.36 -11.22
C CYS A 56 17.86 1.52 -12.26
N PHE A 57 16.96 2.46 -12.01
CA PHE A 57 15.83 2.68 -12.91
C PHE A 57 16.28 3.29 -14.23
N ASN A 58 15.68 2.84 -15.31
CA ASN A 58 16.04 3.33 -16.64
C ASN A 58 14.85 3.77 -17.47
N THR A 59 13.69 3.94 -16.86
CA THR A 59 12.54 4.51 -17.56
C THR A 59 12.19 5.86 -16.96
N ASP A 60 11.66 6.75 -17.79
CA ASP A 60 11.29 8.07 -17.33
C ASP A 60 10.23 7.99 -16.24
N ARG A 61 9.25 7.11 -16.42
CA ARG A 61 8.18 6.95 -15.42
C ARG A 61 8.75 6.56 -14.07
N ALA A 62 9.58 5.53 -14.03
CA ALA A 62 10.11 5.05 -12.77
C ALA A 62 11.02 6.08 -12.12
N ARG A 63 11.83 6.78 -12.90
CA ARG A 63 12.72 7.81 -12.38
C ARG A 63 11.95 8.99 -11.80
N SER A 64 10.83 9.35 -12.43
CA SER A 64 10.05 10.47 -11.92
C SER A 64 9.36 10.14 -10.61
N VAL A 65 9.05 8.87 -10.38
CA VAL A 65 8.37 8.47 -9.14
C VAL A 65 9.36 8.13 -8.04
N PHE A 66 10.42 7.40 -8.38
CA PHE A 66 11.33 6.83 -7.38
C PHE A 66 12.74 7.41 -7.40
N GLY A 67 13.05 8.24 -8.38
CA GLY A 67 14.42 8.72 -8.57
C GLY A 67 15.25 7.69 -9.32
N ASP A 68 16.54 7.99 -9.47
CA ASP A 68 17.42 7.12 -10.25
C ASP A 68 17.77 5.83 -9.54
N GLY A 69 17.75 5.82 -8.23
CA GLY A 69 18.17 4.66 -7.48
C GLY A 69 19.66 4.39 -7.64
N CYS A 70 19.99 3.15 -7.94
CA CYS A 70 21.35 2.74 -8.25
C CYS A 70 22.29 2.79 -7.07
N PHE A 71 21.89 2.14 -6.00
CA PHE A 71 22.76 1.99 -4.83
C PHE A 71 22.67 0.53 -4.35
N PRO A 72 23.66 0.06 -3.57
CA PRO A 72 23.65 -1.32 -3.13
C PRO A 72 22.37 -1.66 -2.37
N PRO A 73 21.77 -2.82 -2.62
CA PRO A 73 22.25 -3.93 -3.45
C PRO A 73 21.81 -3.90 -4.92
N TYR A 74 21.55 -2.77 -5.47
CA TYR A 74 21.27 -2.56 -6.91
C TYR A 74 20.08 -3.39 -7.42
N GLY A 75 19.05 -3.50 -6.61
CA GLY A 75 17.85 -4.22 -7.01
C GLY A 75 17.87 -5.70 -6.72
N ARG A 76 18.88 -6.19 -6.04
CA ARG A 76 18.91 -7.59 -5.64
C ARG A 76 17.93 -7.75 -4.49
N LEU A 77 16.98 -8.66 -4.64
CA LEU A 77 15.91 -8.82 -3.69
C LEU A 77 16.16 -9.99 -2.75
N SER A 78 15.72 -9.83 -1.48
CA SER A 78 15.68 -10.94 -0.54
C SER A 78 14.61 -11.92 -1.00
N GLY A 79 14.61 -13.12 -0.41
CA GLY A 79 13.59 -14.10 -0.74
C GLY A 79 12.18 -13.59 -0.47
N TRP A 80 12.02 -12.85 0.60
CA TRP A 80 10.72 -12.28 0.96
C TRP A 80 10.24 -11.27 -0.07
N ASP A 81 11.11 -10.35 -0.45
CA ASP A 81 10.78 -9.33 -1.44
C ASP A 81 10.55 -9.94 -2.81
N LYS A 82 11.36 -10.95 -3.15
CA LYS A 82 11.20 -11.63 -4.44
C LYS A 82 9.84 -12.31 -4.54
N SER A 83 9.42 -12.94 -3.45
CA SER A 83 8.12 -13.60 -3.41
C SER A 83 6.99 -12.57 -3.60
N ARG A 84 7.13 -11.41 -2.96
CA ARG A 84 6.12 -10.36 -3.08
C ARG A 84 6.07 -9.81 -4.50
N VAL A 85 7.23 -9.58 -5.11
CA VAL A 85 7.28 -9.10 -6.49
C VAL A 85 6.61 -10.10 -7.43
N ASN A 86 6.88 -11.38 -7.24
CA ASN A 86 6.26 -12.40 -8.07
C ASN A 86 4.74 -12.41 -7.94
N GLN A 87 4.25 -12.21 -6.72
CA GLN A 87 2.82 -12.16 -6.48
C GLN A 87 2.19 -10.94 -7.19
N LEU A 88 2.84 -9.79 -7.09
CA LEU A 88 2.35 -8.59 -7.75
C LEU A 88 2.33 -8.76 -9.28
N GLN A 89 3.38 -9.35 -9.83
CA GLN A 89 3.46 -9.58 -11.27
C GLN A 89 2.39 -10.56 -11.75
N MET A 90 2.10 -11.57 -10.95
CA MET A 90 1.05 -12.51 -11.29
C MET A 90 -0.28 -11.79 -11.42
N TRP A 91 -0.59 -10.88 -10.50
CA TRP A 91 -1.84 -10.14 -10.56
C TRP A 91 -1.85 -9.13 -11.69
N GLU A 92 -0.69 -8.53 -12.01
CA GLU A 92 -0.61 -7.67 -13.19
C GLU A 92 -1.00 -8.45 -14.45
N ARG A 93 -0.50 -9.67 -14.59
CA ARG A 93 -0.85 -10.49 -15.74
C ARG A 93 -2.32 -10.88 -15.74
N ARG A 94 -2.84 -11.25 -14.58
CA ARG A 94 -4.26 -11.64 -14.48
C ARG A 94 -5.20 -10.50 -14.82
N LYS A 95 -4.83 -9.30 -14.45
CA LYS A 95 -5.67 -8.13 -14.71
C LYS A 95 -5.44 -7.49 -16.06
N GLY A 96 -4.51 -8.03 -16.83
CA GLY A 96 -4.23 -7.49 -18.16
C GLY A 96 -3.49 -6.17 -18.13
N CYS A 97 -2.71 -5.94 -17.09
CA CYS A 97 -1.95 -4.69 -17.03
C CYS A 97 -0.84 -4.64 -18.16
#